data_1cec0f3ebd5ee782cd3dead2cf95ec15
#
_entry.id   1cec0f3ebd5ee782cd3dead2cf95ec15
#
_cell.length_a   1.000
_cell.length_b   1.000
_cell.length_c   1.000
_cell.angle_alpha   90.00
_cell.angle_beta   90.00
_cell.angle_gamma   90.00
#
_symmetry.space_group_name_H-M   'P 1'
#
loop_
_entity.id
_entity.type
_entity.pdbx_description
1 polymer ?
#
loop_
_entity_poly.entity_id
_entity_poly.type
_entity_poly.pdbx_seq_one_letter_code
_entity_poly.pdbx_strand_id
1 'polypeptide(L)'
;IYTKGDADSAITSAAHVVEDTFDLGGQEHFYLEGQAAMAQPQEDGGMLVNSSTQHPTEIQHKVAEAIGLPMHAVRVETRRMGGGFGGKESQGNALAVACAIAARATGRTCKMRYDRDDDMTIT
;
A
#
# COMPACT_ATOMS: atom_id res chain seq x y z
N ILE A 1 -17.88 22.93 -6.16
CA ILE A 1 -16.69 23.77 -6.47
C ILE A 1 -16.70 24.92 -5.46
N TYR A 2 -15.62 25.06 -4.69
CA TYR A 2 -15.42 26.17 -3.75
C TYR A 2 -14.58 27.23 -4.44
N THR A 3 -15.09 28.47 -4.52
CA THR A 3 -14.38 29.61 -5.08
C THR A 3 -14.25 30.71 -4.04
N LYS A 4 -13.04 31.25 -3.88
CA LYS A 4 -12.77 32.40 -3.00
C LYS A 4 -11.99 33.45 -3.79
N GLY A 5 -12.55 34.64 -3.89
CA GLY A 5 -12.01 35.75 -4.69
C GLY A 5 -12.32 35.63 -6.17
N ASP A 6 -11.68 36.47 -6.97
CA ASP A 6 -11.77 36.51 -8.43
C ASP A 6 -10.36 36.42 -9.01
N ALA A 7 -9.99 35.19 -9.42
CA ALA A 7 -8.64 34.89 -9.93
C ALA A 7 -8.38 35.57 -11.27
N ASP A 8 -9.36 35.61 -12.16
CA ASP A 8 -9.23 36.17 -13.50
C ASP A 8 -8.98 37.68 -13.43
N SER A 9 -9.74 38.38 -12.63
CA SER A 9 -9.52 39.82 -12.40
C SER A 9 -8.18 40.09 -11.74
N ALA A 10 -7.75 39.25 -10.78
CA ALA A 10 -6.48 39.38 -10.09
C ALA A 10 -5.29 39.21 -11.06
N ILE A 11 -5.34 38.20 -11.92
CA ILE A 11 -4.30 37.95 -12.94
C ILE A 11 -4.26 39.12 -13.94
N THR A 12 -5.44 39.55 -14.44
CA THR A 12 -5.53 40.64 -15.42
C THR A 12 -5.00 41.97 -14.90
N SER A 13 -5.18 42.23 -13.61
CA SER A 13 -4.73 43.47 -12.95
C SER A 13 -3.32 43.40 -12.34
N ALA A 14 -2.68 42.22 -12.36
CA ALA A 14 -1.36 42.06 -11.76
C ALA A 14 -0.30 42.84 -12.55
N ALA A 15 0.62 43.49 -11.82
CA ALA A 15 1.72 44.24 -12.40
C ALA A 15 2.73 43.36 -13.16
N HIS A 16 2.83 42.10 -12.74
CA HIS A 16 3.67 41.07 -13.37
C HIS A 16 2.92 39.75 -13.40
N VAL A 17 2.87 39.12 -14.58
CA VAL A 17 2.30 37.78 -14.78
C VAL A 17 3.39 36.90 -15.38
N VAL A 18 3.55 35.71 -14.83
CA VAL A 18 4.40 34.64 -15.39
C VAL A 18 3.50 33.49 -15.77
N GLU A 19 3.60 33.05 -17.01
CA GLU A 19 2.87 31.90 -17.53
C GLU A 19 3.87 30.94 -18.17
N ASP A 20 3.76 29.66 -17.82
CA ASP A 20 4.62 28.62 -18.39
C ASP A 20 3.91 27.28 -18.42
N THR A 21 4.41 26.36 -19.20
CA THR A 21 3.93 24.98 -19.28
C THR A 21 4.99 24.05 -18.72
N PHE A 22 4.58 23.23 -17.73
CA PHE A 22 5.46 22.24 -17.12
C PHE A 22 5.08 20.84 -17.60
N ASP A 23 6.07 20.06 -18.06
CA ASP A 23 5.94 18.64 -18.36
C ASP A 23 6.72 17.84 -17.32
N LEU A 24 5.98 17.10 -16.48
CA LEU A 24 6.54 16.35 -15.37
C LEU A 24 6.24 14.86 -15.58
N GLY A 25 7.30 14.06 -15.75
CA GLY A 25 7.18 12.61 -15.79
C GLY A 25 6.81 12.01 -14.43
N GLY A 26 6.28 10.79 -14.44
CA GLY A 26 6.05 10.01 -13.24
C GLY A 26 7.36 9.73 -12.48
N GLN A 27 7.28 9.65 -11.16
CA GLN A 27 8.41 9.38 -10.29
C GLN A 27 8.16 8.09 -9.53
N GLU A 28 9.08 7.12 -9.64
CA GLU A 28 9.03 5.88 -8.86
C GLU A 28 9.38 6.15 -7.39
N HIS A 29 8.70 5.49 -6.45
CA HIS A 29 8.98 5.57 -5.01
C HIS A 29 10.38 5.05 -4.66
N PHE A 30 10.80 4.02 -5.34
CA PHE A 30 12.13 3.40 -5.27
C PHE A 30 12.62 3.16 -3.83
N TYR A 31 11.72 2.65 -2.97
CA TYR A 31 12.09 2.25 -1.62
C TYR A 31 13.08 1.08 -1.65
N LEU A 32 14.02 1.05 -0.71
CA LEU A 32 15.10 0.05 -0.67
C LEU A 32 14.56 -1.37 -0.47
N GLU A 33 13.63 -1.54 0.47
CA GLU A 33 12.96 -2.81 0.73
C GLU A 33 11.74 -2.95 -0.17
N GLY A 34 11.74 -3.92 -1.09
CA GLY A 34 10.56 -4.27 -1.92
C GLY A 34 9.37 -4.77 -1.10
N GLN A 35 8.23 -4.95 -1.76
CA GLN A 35 7.02 -5.49 -1.15
C GLN A 35 7.26 -6.91 -0.62
N ALA A 36 6.86 -7.17 0.62
CA ALA A 36 6.99 -8.48 1.26
C ALA A 36 5.87 -8.73 2.25
N ALA A 37 5.37 -9.96 2.27
CA ALA A 37 4.41 -10.42 3.25
C ALA A 37 4.63 -11.87 3.65
N MET A 38 4.21 -12.22 4.87
CA MET A 38 4.20 -13.58 5.40
C MET A 38 2.94 -13.80 6.20
N ALA A 39 2.22 -14.87 5.94
CA ALA A 39 1.02 -15.25 6.67
C ALA A 39 1.21 -16.56 7.42
N GLN A 40 0.78 -16.60 8.68
CA GLN A 40 0.92 -17.73 9.58
C GLN A 40 -0.44 -18.09 10.19
N PRO A 41 -1.02 -19.26 9.91
CA PRO A 41 -2.20 -19.73 10.63
C PRO A 41 -1.92 -19.84 12.11
N GLN A 42 -2.90 -19.46 12.95
CA GLN A 42 -2.79 -19.54 14.39
C GLN A 42 -3.63 -20.72 14.95
N GLU A 43 -3.29 -21.21 16.12
CA GLU A 43 -3.97 -22.35 16.76
C GLU A 43 -5.44 -22.08 17.07
N ASP A 44 -5.80 -20.82 17.30
CA ASP A 44 -7.17 -20.37 17.52
C ASP A 44 -8.01 -20.21 16.25
N GLY A 45 -7.45 -20.59 15.09
CA GLY A 45 -8.07 -20.43 13.77
C GLY A 45 -7.90 -19.05 13.16
N GLY A 46 -7.22 -18.14 13.84
CA GLY A 46 -6.87 -16.81 13.33
C GLY A 46 -5.70 -16.83 12.35
N MET A 47 -5.32 -15.64 11.89
CA MET A 47 -4.21 -15.44 10.98
C MET A 47 -3.29 -14.32 11.46
N LEU A 48 -2.00 -14.59 11.62
CA LEU A 48 -0.98 -13.57 11.80
C LEU A 48 -0.35 -13.23 10.45
N VAL A 49 -0.35 -11.95 10.08
CA VAL A 49 0.27 -11.46 8.85
C VAL A 49 1.37 -10.48 9.21
N ASN A 50 2.59 -10.75 8.77
CA ASN A 50 3.68 -9.79 8.77
C ASN A 50 3.78 -9.18 7.36
N SER A 51 3.69 -7.86 7.25
CA SER A 51 3.72 -7.17 5.96
C SER A 51 4.55 -5.89 6.05
N SER A 52 5.31 -5.62 4.99
CA SER A 52 5.95 -4.32 4.80
C SER A 52 4.90 -3.38 4.22
N THR A 53 4.21 -2.64 5.08
CA THR A 53 3.09 -1.76 4.70
C THR A 53 3.05 -0.49 5.54
N GLN A 54 2.63 0.61 4.93
CA GLN A 54 2.28 1.86 5.61
C GLN A 54 0.87 1.82 6.22
N HIS A 55 0.04 0.83 5.83
CA HIS A 55 -1.37 0.77 6.20
C HIS A 55 -1.78 -0.64 6.70
N PRO A 56 -1.31 -1.07 7.89
CA PRO A 56 -1.59 -2.41 8.41
C PRO A 56 -3.09 -2.70 8.61
N THR A 57 -3.90 -1.70 8.91
CA THR A 57 -5.36 -1.86 9.06
C THR A 57 -6.04 -2.22 7.74
N GLU A 58 -5.59 -1.67 6.62
CA GLU A 58 -6.12 -2.03 5.32
C GLU A 58 -5.76 -3.47 4.94
N ILE A 59 -4.52 -3.88 5.18
CA ILE A 59 -4.09 -5.29 5.03
C ILE A 59 -4.97 -6.22 5.87
N GLN A 60 -5.23 -5.86 7.13
CA GLN A 60 -6.10 -6.63 8.01
C GLN A 60 -7.49 -6.82 7.42
N HIS A 61 -8.11 -5.74 6.94
CA HIS A 61 -9.43 -5.77 6.32
C HIS A 61 -9.44 -6.65 5.07
N LYS A 62 -8.51 -6.42 4.14
CA LYS A 62 -8.43 -7.17 2.88
C LYS A 62 -8.15 -8.66 3.09
N VAL A 63 -7.26 -9.00 4.01
CA VAL A 63 -6.99 -10.40 4.35
C VAL A 63 -8.21 -11.04 5.00
N ALA A 64 -8.84 -10.39 5.98
CA ALA A 64 -10.03 -10.93 6.66
C ALA A 64 -11.15 -11.22 5.67
N GLU A 65 -11.45 -10.27 4.78
CA GLU A 65 -12.43 -10.41 3.70
C GLU A 65 -12.10 -11.60 2.79
N ALA A 66 -10.85 -11.68 2.31
CA ALA A 66 -10.42 -12.69 1.33
C ALA A 66 -10.45 -14.12 1.88
N ILE A 67 -10.12 -14.32 3.17
CA ILE A 67 -10.10 -15.65 3.78
C ILE A 67 -11.37 -15.96 4.61
N GLY A 68 -12.37 -15.07 4.61
CA GLY A 68 -13.65 -15.28 5.28
C GLY A 68 -13.53 -15.34 6.80
N LEU A 69 -12.68 -14.52 7.41
CA LEU A 69 -12.56 -14.38 8.85
C LEU A 69 -13.06 -13.01 9.30
N PRO A 70 -13.54 -12.88 10.55
CA PRO A 70 -13.80 -11.56 11.12
C PRO A 70 -12.49 -10.80 11.33
N MET A 71 -12.52 -9.47 11.25
CA MET A 71 -11.30 -8.64 11.34
C MET A 71 -10.47 -8.91 12.60
N HIS A 72 -11.13 -9.13 13.74
CA HIS A 72 -10.43 -9.38 15.01
C HIS A 72 -9.65 -10.71 15.03
N ALA A 73 -9.95 -11.65 14.13
CA ALA A 73 -9.21 -12.91 14.00
C ALA A 73 -7.97 -12.78 13.07
N VAL A 74 -7.77 -11.61 12.47
CA VAL A 74 -6.58 -11.31 11.66
C VAL A 74 -5.75 -10.26 12.38
N ARG A 75 -4.51 -10.60 12.69
CA ARG A 75 -3.53 -9.68 13.27
C ARG A 75 -2.48 -9.32 12.22
N VAL A 76 -2.21 -8.04 12.05
CA VAL A 76 -1.17 -7.56 11.14
C VAL A 76 -0.06 -6.88 11.92
N GLU A 77 1.16 -7.26 11.63
CA GLU A 77 2.36 -6.67 12.24
C GLU A 77 3.28 -6.08 11.16
N THR A 78 3.65 -4.83 11.36
CA THR A 78 4.72 -4.16 10.61
C THR A 78 5.80 -3.75 11.59
N ARG A 79 6.78 -4.63 11.81
CA ARG A 79 7.84 -4.38 12.79
C ARG A 79 8.84 -3.33 12.34
N ARG A 80 9.22 -3.39 11.06
CA ARG A 80 10.14 -2.47 10.39
C ARG A 80 9.74 -2.38 8.94
N MET A 81 10.04 -1.25 8.33
CA MET A 81 9.81 -1.01 6.92
C MET A 81 10.99 -0.24 6.34
N GLY A 82 11.56 -0.76 5.27
CA GLY A 82 12.72 -0.17 4.59
C GLY A 82 12.35 0.87 3.54
N GLY A 83 11.52 1.83 3.93
CA GLY A 83 10.96 2.87 3.07
C GLY A 83 9.59 2.51 2.54
N GLY A 84 8.81 3.50 2.19
CA GLY A 84 7.46 3.36 1.62
C GLY A 84 7.12 4.52 0.70
N PHE A 85 7.26 5.76 1.18
CA PHE A 85 7.09 7.01 0.42
C PHE A 85 5.74 7.11 -0.32
N GLY A 86 4.71 6.44 0.19
CA GLY A 86 3.40 6.30 -0.46
C GLY A 86 3.24 5.04 -1.31
N GLY A 87 4.31 4.32 -1.60
CA GLY A 87 4.29 3.09 -2.41
C GLY A 87 3.91 1.82 -1.66
N LYS A 88 3.65 1.90 -0.36
CA LYS A 88 3.26 0.77 0.48
C LYS A 88 1.96 1.00 1.26
N GLU A 89 1.07 1.85 0.74
CA GLU A 89 -0.24 2.07 1.34
C GLU A 89 -1.22 0.95 0.98
N SER A 90 -1.51 0.75 -0.30
CA SER A 90 -2.44 -0.29 -0.78
C SER A 90 -1.76 -1.34 -1.68
N GLN A 91 -0.59 -1.06 -2.20
CA GLN A 91 0.11 -1.91 -3.16
C GLN A 91 0.48 -3.29 -2.59
N GLY A 92 0.73 -3.39 -1.28
CA GLY A 92 1.00 -4.64 -0.58
C GLY A 92 -0.22 -5.55 -0.33
N ASN A 93 -1.44 -5.07 -0.61
CA ASN A 93 -2.66 -5.81 -0.30
C ASN A 93 -2.72 -7.15 -1.02
N ALA A 94 -2.49 -7.17 -2.34
CA ALA A 94 -2.55 -8.39 -3.13
C ALA A 94 -1.56 -9.45 -2.67
N LEU A 95 -0.34 -9.02 -2.33
CA LEU A 95 0.72 -9.90 -1.84
C LEU A 95 0.36 -10.53 -0.49
N ALA A 96 -0.14 -9.74 0.44
CA ALA A 96 -0.56 -10.20 1.76
C ALA A 96 -1.76 -11.15 1.67
N VAL A 97 -2.73 -10.84 0.82
CA VAL A 97 -3.91 -11.68 0.55
C VAL A 97 -3.48 -13.02 -0.06
N ALA A 98 -2.60 -13.01 -1.04
CA ALA A 98 -2.10 -14.25 -1.66
C ALA A 98 -1.40 -15.15 -0.64
N CYS A 99 -0.55 -14.59 0.22
CA CYS A 99 0.08 -15.31 1.32
C CYS A 99 -0.96 -15.90 2.29
N ALA A 100 -1.99 -15.14 2.66
CA ALA A 100 -3.01 -15.58 3.60
C ALA A 100 -3.90 -16.70 3.03
N ILE A 101 -4.29 -16.60 1.75
CA ILE A 101 -5.04 -17.67 1.05
C ILE A 101 -4.22 -18.95 1.01
N ALA A 102 -2.95 -18.87 0.60
CA ALA A 102 -2.07 -20.02 0.54
C ALA A 102 -1.84 -20.65 1.93
N ALA A 103 -1.63 -19.81 2.95
CA ALA A 103 -1.44 -20.25 4.32
C ALA A 103 -2.70 -20.96 4.87
N ARG A 104 -3.89 -20.41 4.61
CA ARG A 104 -5.16 -21.03 5.01
C ARG A 104 -5.39 -22.36 4.31
N ALA A 105 -5.13 -22.43 2.99
CA ALA A 105 -5.33 -23.64 2.19
C ALA A 105 -4.39 -24.78 2.57
N THR A 106 -3.16 -24.46 2.97
CA THR A 106 -2.13 -25.45 3.28
C THR A 106 -1.97 -25.77 4.77
N GLY A 107 -2.51 -24.92 5.65
CA GLY A 107 -2.26 -24.99 7.08
C GLY A 107 -0.82 -24.63 7.46
N ARG A 108 -0.03 -24.03 6.57
CA ARG A 108 1.40 -23.74 6.75
C ARG A 108 1.68 -22.26 6.58
N THR A 109 2.75 -21.80 7.22
CA THR A 109 3.28 -20.46 6.98
C THR A 109 3.67 -20.30 5.53
N CYS A 110 3.15 -19.24 4.89
CA CYS A 110 3.47 -18.86 3.52
C CYS A 110 4.07 -17.46 3.49
N LYS A 111 5.13 -17.29 2.70
CA LYS A 111 5.83 -16.02 2.53
C LYS A 111 6.02 -15.74 1.05
N MET A 112 5.85 -14.48 0.67
CA MET A 112 6.13 -13.98 -0.67
C MET A 112 6.87 -12.64 -0.59
N ARG A 113 7.73 -12.41 -1.55
CA ARG A 113 8.40 -11.13 -1.76
C ARG A 113 8.52 -10.93 -3.27
N TYR A 114 8.21 -9.73 -3.74
CA TYR A 114 8.53 -9.35 -5.11
C TYR A 114 10.04 -9.14 -5.25
N ASP A 115 10.60 -9.50 -6.39
CA ASP A 115 11.90 -8.99 -6.76
C ASP A 115 11.79 -7.51 -7.19
N ARG A 116 12.90 -6.88 -7.55
CA ARG A 116 12.88 -5.45 -7.85
C ARG A 116 12.10 -5.14 -9.13
N ASP A 117 12.22 -5.98 -10.13
CA ASP A 117 11.60 -5.76 -11.44
C ASP A 117 10.07 -5.94 -11.34
N ASP A 118 9.62 -6.97 -10.62
CA ASP A 118 8.20 -7.18 -10.33
C ASP A 118 7.62 -6.03 -9.51
N ASP A 119 8.35 -5.58 -8.49
CA ASP A 119 7.92 -4.49 -7.60
C ASP A 119 7.71 -3.19 -8.38
N MET A 120 8.68 -2.79 -9.21
CA MET A 120 8.60 -1.60 -10.05
C MET A 120 7.51 -1.68 -11.12
N THR A 121 7.12 -2.88 -11.53
CA THR A 121 6.05 -3.08 -12.51
C THR A 121 4.66 -2.97 -11.88
N ILE A 122 4.52 -3.36 -10.61
CA ILE A 122 3.25 -3.45 -9.90
C ILE A 122 2.92 -2.16 -9.14
N THR A 123 3.92 -1.44 -8.68
CA THR A 123 3.76 -0.21 -7.91
C THR A 123 3.97 1.03 -8.77
#